data_a5ffd33c020229dd0d5fe69bd4c64d64
#
_entry.id   a5ffd33c020229dd0d5fe69bd4c64d64
#
_cell.length_a   1.000
_cell.length_b   1.000
_cell.length_c   1.000
_cell.angle_alpha   90.00
_cell.angle_beta   90.00
_cell.angle_gamma   90.00
#
_symmetry.space_group_name_H-M   'P 1'
#
loop_
_entity.id
_entity.type
_entity.pdbx_description
1 polymer ?
#
loop_
_entity_poly.entity_id
_entity_poly.type
_entity_poly.pdbx_seq_one_letter_code
_entity_poly.pdbx_strand_id
1 'polypeptide(L)'
;MGQKVNPYGFRLGITTDWKSRWFSERNYKEYLTEDWKIRAYVMESLPDAAISRIEVERKRGETLKVDIHTARPGIVIGRKGAKADELRLGLTALTGNIKVQLNIVEIKSPELDAALIAQGVADQLVGRIAFRRAMKRAVQNAQKAGALGIRVQCSGRLGGAEMSRTEWYREGRVPLHTLRADIDYGFREARTASGRVGVKVWIYRGDILPYKPVIDEKIVREATSALGETLGVPGARKVVSSSGRRKAEEALEAAQVPLVKEADPELEKLLDEEEEIARRTHDGHETPHFRAQD
;
A
#
# COMPACT_ATOMS: atom_id res chain seq x y z
N MET A 1 -9.88 29.38 -4.33
CA MET A 1 -10.10 27.94 -4.11
C MET A 1 -9.95 27.65 -2.62
N GLY A 2 -10.96 27.01 -1.98
CA GLY A 2 -10.93 26.68 -0.57
C GLY A 2 -9.84 25.65 -0.19
N GLN A 3 -9.49 25.61 1.08
CA GLN A 3 -8.60 24.59 1.62
C GLN A 3 -9.27 23.21 1.56
N LYS A 4 -8.48 22.18 1.27
CA LYS A 4 -8.94 20.79 1.28
C LYS A 4 -8.71 20.17 2.64
N VAL A 5 -9.72 19.46 3.15
CA VAL A 5 -9.62 18.73 4.41
C VAL A 5 -8.54 17.64 4.31
N ASN A 6 -7.82 17.40 5.41
CA ASN A 6 -6.87 16.31 5.49
C ASN A 6 -7.62 14.97 5.35
N PRO A 7 -7.23 14.09 4.41
CA PRO A 7 -7.93 12.82 4.17
C PRO A 7 -7.98 11.92 5.40
N TYR A 8 -6.89 11.89 6.18
CA TYR A 8 -6.82 11.14 7.43
C TYR A 8 -7.81 11.68 8.46
N GLY A 9 -7.81 13.02 8.70
CA GLY A 9 -8.72 13.66 9.65
C GLY A 9 -10.20 13.52 9.27
N PHE A 10 -10.51 13.55 7.96
CA PHE A 10 -11.88 13.38 7.46
C PHE A 10 -12.45 11.97 7.76
N ARG A 11 -11.58 10.94 7.81
CA ARG A 11 -11.95 9.53 7.98
C ARG A 11 -11.72 9.01 9.39
N LEU A 12 -11.24 9.85 10.28
CA LEU A 12 -10.91 9.47 11.65
C LEU A 12 -12.15 9.02 12.42
N GLY A 13 -12.05 7.87 13.07
CA GLY A 13 -13.14 7.24 13.79
C GLY A 13 -14.14 6.45 12.92
N ILE A 14 -13.97 6.43 11.59
CA ILE A 14 -14.84 5.69 10.66
C ILE A 14 -14.05 4.59 9.96
N THR A 15 -13.05 4.97 9.13
CA THR A 15 -12.18 4.02 8.42
C THR A 15 -10.77 3.98 8.98
N THR A 16 -10.33 5.05 9.65
CA THR A 16 -9.01 5.17 10.26
C THR A 16 -9.13 5.37 11.76
N ASP A 17 -8.20 4.79 12.51
CA ASP A 17 -8.15 4.89 13.97
C ASP A 17 -7.17 5.97 14.44
N TRP A 18 -7.23 6.32 15.72
CA TRP A 18 -6.39 7.30 16.37
C TRP A 18 -4.94 6.77 16.51
N LYS A 19 -3.97 7.67 16.32
CA LYS A 19 -2.55 7.34 16.53
C LYS A 19 -2.13 7.40 18.01
N SER A 20 -2.93 8.02 18.84
CA SER A 20 -2.77 8.06 20.30
C SER A 20 -4.05 7.54 20.92
N ARG A 21 -3.95 6.49 21.73
CA ARG A 21 -5.09 5.80 22.36
C ARG A 21 -4.95 5.89 23.86
N TRP A 22 -5.48 6.97 24.43
CA TRP A 22 -5.52 7.20 25.87
C TRP A 22 -6.55 8.27 26.20
N PHE A 23 -6.97 8.31 27.44
CA PHE A 23 -7.84 9.32 27.98
C PHE A 23 -7.30 9.84 29.30
N SER A 24 -7.32 11.16 29.53
CA SER A 24 -6.98 11.80 30.78
C SER A 24 -7.72 13.13 30.89
N GLU A 25 -8.33 13.37 32.04
CA GLU A 25 -8.98 14.65 32.33
C GLU A 25 -8.00 15.69 32.86
N ARG A 26 -7.07 15.27 33.74
CA ARG A 26 -6.14 16.18 34.44
C ARG A 26 -4.84 16.39 33.68
N ASN A 27 -4.24 15.34 33.17
CA ASN A 27 -2.88 15.36 32.60
C ASN A 27 -2.87 15.38 31.06
N TYR A 28 -3.97 15.87 30.43
CA TYR A 28 -4.10 15.87 28.97
C TYR A 28 -2.95 16.62 28.28
N LYS A 29 -2.62 17.82 28.78
CA LYS A 29 -1.52 18.65 28.23
C LYS A 29 -0.17 17.96 28.31
N GLU A 30 0.12 17.31 29.42
CA GLU A 30 1.39 16.61 29.66
C GLU A 30 1.52 15.43 28.72
N TYR A 31 0.52 14.56 28.65
CA TYR A 31 0.52 13.38 27.77
C TYR A 31 0.61 13.75 26.28
N LEU A 32 -0.06 14.83 25.87
CA LEU A 32 0.05 15.32 24.49
C LEU A 32 1.47 15.79 24.16
N THR A 33 2.09 16.50 25.07
CA THR A 33 3.48 16.99 24.92
C THR A 33 4.47 15.83 24.91
N GLU A 34 4.27 14.85 25.78
CA GLU A 34 5.09 13.62 25.82
C GLU A 34 4.95 12.83 24.52
N ASP A 35 3.74 12.63 24.01
CA ASP A 35 3.51 11.90 22.75
C ASP A 35 4.22 12.58 21.57
N TRP A 36 4.25 13.92 21.56
CA TRP A 36 5.02 14.65 20.55
C TRP A 36 6.52 14.42 20.71
N LYS A 37 7.05 14.48 21.92
CA LYS A 37 8.48 14.21 22.21
C LYS A 37 8.87 12.79 21.84
N ILE A 38 8.03 11.79 22.16
CA ILE A 38 8.23 10.38 21.80
C ILE A 38 8.36 10.23 20.30
N ARG A 39 7.43 10.80 19.52
CA ARG A 39 7.47 10.73 18.07
C ARG A 39 8.69 11.43 17.48
N ALA A 40 9.03 12.60 17.97
CA ALA A 40 10.21 13.35 17.54
C ALA A 40 11.49 12.54 17.79
N TYR A 41 11.66 12.02 19.01
CA TYR A 41 12.82 11.23 19.41
C TYR A 41 13.00 9.97 18.56
N VAL A 42 11.93 9.19 18.34
CA VAL A 42 12.01 7.97 17.54
C VAL A 42 12.33 8.28 16.08
N MET A 43 11.75 9.34 15.50
CA MET A 43 12.04 9.75 14.12
C MET A 43 13.47 10.27 13.95
N GLU A 44 14.02 10.93 14.95
CA GLU A 44 15.39 11.46 14.95
C GLU A 44 16.43 10.36 15.16
N SER A 45 16.16 9.42 16.06
CA SER A 45 17.05 8.30 16.36
C SER A 45 17.15 7.29 15.23
N LEU A 46 16.14 7.19 14.38
CA LEU A 46 16.01 6.16 13.34
C LEU A 46 15.67 6.73 11.95
N PRO A 47 16.51 7.56 11.34
CA PRO A 47 16.22 8.17 10.03
C PRO A 47 16.08 7.13 8.92
N ASP A 48 16.86 6.05 8.97
CA ASP A 48 16.94 5.02 7.90
C ASP A 48 15.92 3.88 8.06
N ALA A 49 15.16 3.87 9.16
CA ALA A 49 14.26 2.76 9.49
C ALA A 49 12.98 2.72 8.63
N ALA A 50 12.74 3.73 7.79
CA ALA A 50 11.52 3.83 6.99
C ALA A 50 10.26 3.68 7.86
N ILE A 51 10.09 4.57 8.83
CA ILE A 51 8.96 4.59 9.75
C ILE A 51 7.77 5.26 9.08
N SER A 52 6.65 4.54 9.02
CA SER A 52 5.37 5.06 8.51
C SER A 52 4.63 5.86 9.58
N ARG A 53 4.32 5.19 10.70
CA ARG A 53 3.57 5.79 11.80
C ARG A 53 4.04 5.23 13.14
N ILE A 54 3.80 6.01 14.19
CA ILE A 54 4.06 5.65 15.57
C ILE A 54 2.75 5.78 16.32
N GLU A 55 2.28 4.69 16.91
CA GLU A 55 1.08 4.64 17.74
C GLU A 55 1.47 4.58 19.21
N VAL A 56 0.77 5.35 20.03
CA VAL A 56 1.04 5.45 21.47
C VAL A 56 -0.23 5.06 22.22
N GLU A 57 -0.12 4.05 23.06
CA GLU A 57 -1.20 3.57 23.93
C GLU A 57 -0.79 3.73 25.40
N ARG A 58 -1.64 4.35 26.22
CA ARG A 58 -1.45 4.46 27.64
C ARG A 58 -2.51 3.65 28.36
N LYS A 59 -2.08 2.68 29.16
CA LYS A 59 -2.98 1.89 30.00
C LYS A 59 -2.99 2.44 31.42
N ARG A 60 -4.09 2.18 32.14
CA ARG A 60 -4.16 2.50 33.57
C ARG A 60 -2.98 1.87 34.30
N GLY A 61 -2.27 2.66 35.14
CA GLY A 61 -1.13 2.18 35.92
C GLY A 61 0.23 2.40 35.27
N GLU A 62 0.42 3.54 34.57
CA GLU A 62 1.74 4.03 34.11
C GLU A 62 2.42 3.16 33.04
N THR A 63 1.70 2.27 32.40
CA THR A 63 2.28 1.48 31.30
C THR A 63 2.09 2.24 30.00
N LEU A 64 3.22 2.58 29.37
CA LEU A 64 3.29 3.21 28.05
C LEU A 64 3.65 2.16 27.01
N LYS A 65 2.79 1.95 26.02
CA LYS A 65 3.05 1.09 24.89
C LYS A 65 3.25 1.95 23.64
N VAL A 66 4.38 1.75 22.97
CA VAL A 66 4.74 2.44 21.73
C VAL A 66 4.88 1.42 20.61
N ASP A 67 3.98 1.48 19.64
CA ASP A 67 3.99 0.62 18.46
C ASP A 67 4.63 1.39 17.30
N ILE A 68 5.76 0.91 16.78
CA ILE A 68 6.49 1.49 15.66
C ILE A 68 6.20 0.67 14.41
N HIS A 69 5.49 1.26 13.45
CA HIS A 69 5.24 0.64 12.14
C HIS A 69 6.36 1.01 11.17
N THR A 70 7.12 0.00 10.76
CA THR A 70 8.32 0.17 9.92
C THR A 70 8.35 -0.83 8.77
N ALA A 71 8.95 -0.44 7.65
CA ALA A 71 9.26 -1.34 6.54
C ALA A 71 10.59 -2.09 6.74
N ARG A 72 11.43 -1.64 7.70
CA ARG A 72 12.76 -2.23 7.94
C ARG A 72 12.96 -2.54 9.42
N PRO A 73 12.26 -3.56 9.96
CA PRO A 73 12.31 -3.88 11.38
C PRO A 73 13.72 -4.20 11.89
N GLY A 74 14.57 -4.80 11.05
CA GLY A 74 15.95 -5.12 11.41
C GLY A 74 16.80 -3.90 11.78
N ILE A 75 16.55 -2.72 11.22
CA ILE A 75 17.26 -1.48 11.56
C ILE A 75 16.83 -0.97 12.93
N VAL A 76 15.56 -1.13 13.28
CA VAL A 76 15.00 -0.72 14.57
C VAL A 76 15.46 -1.63 15.70
N ILE A 77 15.48 -2.95 15.45
CA ILE A 77 15.92 -3.95 16.43
C ILE A 77 17.44 -3.83 16.66
N GLY A 78 18.20 -3.67 15.57
CA GLY A 78 19.67 -3.65 15.62
C GLY A 78 20.30 -5.00 15.91
N ARG A 79 21.62 -5.03 16.09
CA ARG A 79 22.33 -6.26 16.43
C ARG A 79 21.96 -6.73 17.83
N LYS A 80 21.45 -7.95 17.95
CA LYS A 80 21.04 -8.57 19.23
C LYS A 80 20.05 -7.72 20.06
N GLY A 81 19.28 -6.82 19.43
CA GLY A 81 18.33 -5.97 20.13
C GLY A 81 18.88 -4.68 20.73
N ALA A 82 20.18 -4.39 20.59
CA ALA A 82 20.84 -3.26 21.25
C ALA A 82 20.19 -1.90 20.94
N LYS A 83 19.78 -1.65 19.69
CA LYS A 83 19.07 -0.39 19.33
C LYS A 83 17.68 -0.30 19.95
N ALA A 84 16.96 -1.40 20.02
CA ALA A 84 15.65 -1.42 20.66
C ALA A 84 15.73 -1.13 22.15
N ASP A 85 16.77 -1.68 22.83
CA ASP A 85 17.01 -1.39 24.26
C ASP A 85 17.47 0.04 24.49
N GLU A 86 18.31 0.61 23.62
CA GLU A 86 18.72 2.02 23.65
C GLU A 86 17.50 2.94 23.50
N LEU A 87 16.63 2.66 22.53
CA LEU A 87 15.38 3.40 22.33
C LEU A 87 14.47 3.30 23.56
N ARG A 88 14.35 2.13 24.17
CA ARG A 88 13.56 1.92 25.38
C ARG A 88 14.08 2.74 26.54
N LEU A 89 15.39 2.76 26.76
CA LEU A 89 16.04 3.58 27.79
C LEU A 89 15.82 5.07 27.54
N GLY A 90 16.00 5.54 26.29
CA GLY A 90 15.76 6.94 25.92
C GLY A 90 14.30 7.35 26.13
N LEU A 91 13.35 6.50 25.77
CA LEU A 91 11.91 6.73 26.00
C LEU A 91 11.60 6.77 27.51
N THR A 92 12.19 5.90 28.30
CA THR A 92 12.05 5.91 29.78
C THR A 92 12.57 7.23 30.37
N ALA A 93 13.73 7.70 29.91
CA ALA A 93 14.30 8.97 30.36
C ALA A 93 13.44 10.20 29.97
N LEU A 94 12.81 10.16 28.78
CA LEU A 94 11.96 11.25 28.31
C LEU A 94 10.60 11.34 29.01
N THR A 95 10.01 10.20 29.35
CA THR A 95 8.65 10.11 29.91
C THR A 95 8.63 9.95 31.42
N GLY A 96 9.76 9.60 32.04
CA GLY A 96 9.82 9.26 33.45
C GLY A 96 9.10 7.97 33.82
N ASN A 97 8.51 7.28 32.84
CA ASN A 97 7.76 6.03 33.04
C ASN A 97 8.69 4.84 33.06
N ILE A 98 8.64 4.04 34.12
CA ILE A 98 9.49 2.84 34.28
C ILE A 98 9.02 1.69 33.38
N LYS A 99 7.73 1.65 33.02
CA LYS A 99 7.11 0.55 32.25
C LYS A 99 6.84 0.94 30.80
N VAL A 100 7.89 1.13 30.01
CA VAL A 100 7.78 1.37 28.56
C VAL A 100 7.87 0.05 27.82
N GLN A 101 6.82 -0.26 27.06
CA GLN A 101 6.78 -1.41 26.14
C GLN A 101 6.96 -0.88 24.73
N LEU A 102 8.04 -1.31 24.06
CA LEU A 102 8.30 -1.03 22.67
C LEU A 102 7.91 -2.25 21.84
N ASN A 103 7.01 -2.03 20.87
CA ASN A 103 6.60 -3.05 19.92
C ASN A 103 6.93 -2.60 18.48
N ILE A 104 7.47 -3.50 17.69
CA ILE A 104 7.89 -3.23 16.32
C ILE A 104 6.99 -4.03 15.39
N VAL A 105 6.22 -3.30 14.58
CA VAL A 105 5.28 -3.88 13.62
C VAL A 105 5.81 -3.71 12.21
N GLU A 106 5.99 -4.84 11.52
CA GLU A 106 6.44 -4.83 10.13
C GLU A 106 5.31 -4.47 9.16
N ILE A 107 5.63 -3.62 8.19
CA ILE A 107 4.75 -3.29 7.08
C ILE A 107 5.09 -4.20 5.91
N LYS A 108 4.18 -5.14 5.58
CA LYS A 108 4.37 -6.12 4.51
C LYS A 108 4.48 -5.50 3.12
N SER A 109 3.75 -4.42 2.86
CA SER A 109 3.70 -3.74 1.55
C SER A 109 4.03 -2.25 1.71
N PRO A 110 5.33 -1.87 1.77
CA PRO A 110 5.75 -0.47 1.92
C PRO A 110 5.36 0.40 0.73
N GLU A 111 5.14 -0.19 -0.43
CA GLU A 111 4.72 0.48 -1.66
C GLU A 111 3.23 0.91 -1.66
N LEU A 112 2.44 0.43 -0.69
CA LEU A 112 1.06 0.84 -0.47
C LEU A 112 0.91 1.80 0.72
N ASP A 113 2.02 2.24 1.32
CA ASP A 113 2.03 3.20 2.43
C ASP A 113 2.44 4.59 1.93
N ALA A 114 1.54 5.56 2.11
CA ALA A 114 1.73 6.90 1.58
C ALA A 114 2.88 7.66 2.27
N ALA A 115 3.13 7.41 3.56
CA ALA A 115 4.20 8.07 4.30
C ALA A 115 5.58 7.58 3.83
N LEU A 116 5.70 6.26 3.56
CA LEU A 116 6.93 5.65 3.07
C LEU A 116 7.25 6.06 1.63
N ILE A 117 6.24 6.11 0.76
CA ILE A 117 6.42 6.62 -0.60
C ILE A 117 6.83 8.09 -0.58
N ALA A 118 6.17 8.92 0.26
CA ALA A 118 6.54 10.32 0.39
C ALA A 118 7.99 10.48 0.85
N GLN A 119 8.44 9.67 1.81
CA GLN A 119 9.84 9.65 2.26
C GLN A 119 10.78 9.23 1.13
N GLY A 120 10.49 8.14 0.42
CA GLY A 120 11.31 7.66 -0.68
C GLY A 120 11.45 8.66 -1.85
N VAL A 121 10.38 9.44 -2.14
CA VAL A 121 10.44 10.53 -3.12
C VAL A 121 11.28 11.68 -2.56
N ALA A 122 11.11 12.06 -1.29
CA ALA A 122 11.88 13.11 -0.64
C ALA A 122 13.39 12.80 -0.65
N ASP A 123 13.77 11.56 -0.33
CA ASP A 123 15.17 11.10 -0.32
C ASP A 123 15.78 11.14 -1.74
N GLN A 124 15.01 10.76 -2.77
CA GLN A 124 15.44 10.87 -4.16
C GLN A 124 15.65 12.33 -4.59
N LEU A 125 14.82 13.26 -4.11
CA LEU A 125 14.97 14.70 -4.39
C LEU A 125 16.21 15.28 -3.70
N VAL A 126 16.51 14.86 -2.48
CA VAL A 126 17.76 15.21 -1.77
C VAL A 126 18.97 14.66 -2.55
N GLY A 127 18.87 13.45 -3.09
CA GLY A 127 19.87 12.82 -3.98
C GLY A 127 19.96 13.43 -5.39
N ARG A 128 19.32 14.60 -5.63
CA ARG A 128 19.35 15.34 -6.92
C ARG A 128 18.79 14.59 -8.12
N ILE A 129 17.91 13.60 -7.89
CA ILE A 129 17.19 12.93 -8.97
C ILE A 129 16.12 13.89 -9.52
N ALA A 130 15.94 13.89 -10.85
CA ALA A 130 14.91 14.70 -11.49
C ALA A 130 13.51 14.38 -10.90
N PHE A 131 12.84 15.39 -10.39
CA PHE A 131 11.56 15.24 -9.67
C PHE A 131 10.49 14.53 -10.49
N ARG A 132 10.42 14.76 -11.83
CA ARG A 132 9.49 14.06 -12.72
C ARG A 132 9.74 12.56 -12.75
N ARG A 133 11.02 12.16 -12.76
CA ARG A 133 11.41 10.73 -12.74
C ARG A 133 11.07 10.09 -11.40
N ALA A 134 11.35 10.77 -10.30
CA ALA A 134 11.04 10.31 -8.96
C ALA A 134 9.52 10.09 -8.77
N MET A 135 8.70 11.08 -9.17
CA MET A 135 7.24 10.98 -9.07
C MET A 135 6.67 9.86 -9.96
N LYS A 136 7.09 9.77 -11.24
CA LYS A 136 6.61 8.71 -12.14
C LYS A 136 6.96 7.31 -11.62
N ARG A 137 8.19 7.13 -11.12
CA ARG A 137 8.63 5.85 -10.54
C ARG A 137 7.80 5.47 -9.31
N ALA A 138 7.51 6.44 -8.42
CA ALA A 138 6.67 6.21 -7.26
C ALA A 138 5.25 5.78 -7.65
N VAL A 139 4.66 6.42 -8.66
CA VAL A 139 3.34 6.08 -9.19
C VAL A 139 3.32 4.67 -9.78
N GLN A 140 4.30 4.33 -10.61
CA GLN A 140 4.41 2.99 -11.20
C GLN A 140 4.60 1.88 -10.17
N ASN A 141 5.43 2.12 -9.13
CA ASN A 141 5.65 1.13 -8.09
C ASN A 141 4.37 0.87 -7.28
N ALA A 142 3.66 1.92 -6.91
CA ALA A 142 2.39 1.75 -6.18
C ALA A 142 1.31 1.03 -7.01
N GLN A 143 1.23 1.27 -8.32
CA GLN A 143 0.32 0.54 -9.20
C GLN A 143 0.68 -0.94 -9.30
N LYS A 144 1.97 -1.26 -9.45
CA LYS A 144 2.47 -2.65 -9.46
C LYS A 144 2.14 -3.38 -8.15
N ALA A 145 2.16 -2.65 -7.02
CA ALA A 145 1.80 -3.19 -5.72
C ALA A 145 0.27 -3.34 -5.52
N GLY A 146 -0.55 -2.93 -6.50
CA GLY A 146 -2.00 -3.11 -6.48
C GLY A 146 -2.80 -1.91 -5.95
N ALA A 147 -2.23 -0.70 -5.92
CA ALA A 147 -2.99 0.51 -5.61
C ALA A 147 -4.04 0.79 -6.70
N LEU A 148 -5.30 1.00 -6.32
CA LEU A 148 -6.38 1.34 -7.25
C LEU A 148 -6.27 2.78 -7.78
N GLY A 149 -5.52 3.61 -7.09
CA GLY A 149 -5.19 4.96 -7.52
C GLY A 149 -4.16 5.61 -6.62
N ILE A 150 -3.33 6.43 -7.24
CA ILE A 150 -2.31 7.21 -6.55
C ILE A 150 -2.24 8.62 -7.11
N ARG A 151 -1.99 9.58 -6.23
CA ARG A 151 -1.63 10.96 -6.57
C ARG A 151 -0.39 11.36 -5.80
N VAL A 152 0.64 11.81 -6.51
CA VAL A 152 1.87 12.36 -5.94
C VAL A 152 1.97 13.83 -6.34
N GLN A 153 2.25 14.71 -5.40
CA GLN A 153 2.38 16.15 -5.61
C GLN A 153 3.66 16.65 -4.97
N CYS A 154 4.48 17.35 -5.73
CA CYS A 154 5.66 18.05 -5.25
C CYS A 154 5.46 19.56 -5.38
N SER A 155 5.80 20.31 -4.34
CA SER A 155 5.68 21.77 -4.30
C SER A 155 6.93 22.42 -3.72
N GLY A 156 7.37 23.51 -4.33
CA GLY A 156 8.58 24.24 -3.95
C GLY A 156 9.42 24.65 -5.16
N ARG A 157 10.70 24.92 -4.96
CA ARG A 157 11.67 25.24 -6.01
C ARG A 157 12.15 23.97 -6.72
N LEU A 158 11.27 23.43 -7.58
CA LEU A 158 11.51 22.17 -8.29
C LEU A 158 12.65 22.31 -9.31
N GLY A 159 13.64 21.42 -9.19
CA GLY A 159 14.83 21.44 -10.06
C GLY A 159 15.77 22.63 -9.82
N GLY A 160 15.66 23.31 -8.66
CA GLY A 160 16.48 24.47 -8.35
C GLY A 160 15.99 25.78 -8.98
N ALA A 161 14.80 25.79 -9.60
CA ALA A 161 14.21 26.99 -10.17
C ALA A 161 14.06 28.11 -9.12
N GLU A 162 14.21 29.37 -9.53
CA GLU A 162 14.09 30.51 -8.65
C GLU A 162 12.65 30.66 -8.13
N MET A 163 11.68 30.50 -9.01
CA MET A 163 10.27 30.54 -8.65
C MET A 163 9.76 29.17 -8.22
N SER A 164 9.02 29.15 -7.11
CA SER A 164 8.33 27.95 -6.65
C SER A 164 7.15 27.60 -7.53
N ARG A 165 6.94 26.31 -7.78
CA ARG A 165 5.78 25.80 -8.47
C ARG A 165 5.32 24.47 -7.89
N THR A 166 4.13 24.05 -8.26
CA THR A 166 3.54 22.77 -7.85
C THR A 166 3.31 21.93 -9.09
N GLU A 167 3.87 20.72 -9.08
CA GLU A 167 3.61 19.69 -10.09
C GLU A 167 3.05 18.43 -9.43
N TRP A 168 2.17 17.73 -10.13
CA TRP A 168 1.55 16.50 -9.63
C TRP A 168 1.33 15.50 -10.75
N TYR A 169 1.39 14.21 -10.38
CA TYR A 169 1.01 13.08 -11.23
C TYR A 169 -0.06 12.27 -10.53
N ARG A 170 -1.01 11.76 -11.29
CA ARG A 170 -2.08 10.90 -10.79
C ARG A 170 -2.33 9.79 -11.79
N GLU A 171 -2.50 8.59 -11.29
CA GLU A 171 -2.99 7.43 -12.03
C GLU A 171 -4.08 6.74 -11.22
N GLY A 172 -5.08 6.21 -11.92
CA GLY A 172 -6.27 5.69 -11.29
C GLY A 172 -7.17 6.76 -10.66
N ARG A 173 -8.07 6.32 -9.80
CA ARG A 173 -9.03 7.17 -9.11
C ARG A 173 -8.63 7.41 -7.66
N VAL A 174 -8.79 8.64 -7.18
CA VAL A 174 -8.56 9.00 -5.76
C VAL A 174 -9.77 9.79 -5.27
N PRO A 175 -10.81 9.10 -4.78
CA PRO A 175 -12.09 9.72 -4.40
C PRO A 175 -11.98 10.35 -3.01
N LEU A 176 -11.43 11.55 -2.89
CA LEU A 176 -11.17 12.24 -1.61
C LEU A 176 -12.46 12.55 -0.82
N HIS A 177 -13.59 12.74 -1.50
CA HIS A 177 -14.87 13.05 -0.87
C HIS A 177 -15.67 11.82 -0.43
N THR A 178 -15.30 10.63 -0.87
CA THR A 178 -15.96 9.38 -0.49
C THR A 178 -15.45 8.92 0.88
N LEU A 179 -16.33 8.90 1.86
CA LEU A 179 -15.96 8.58 3.25
C LEU A 179 -15.52 7.12 3.44
N ARG A 180 -16.19 6.18 2.75
CA ARG A 180 -15.87 4.75 2.78
C ARG A 180 -14.56 4.36 2.09
N ALA A 181 -14.00 5.27 1.28
CA ALA A 181 -12.76 5.01 0.56
C ALA A 181 -11.57 4.98 1.52
N ASP A 182 -10.80 3.89 1.51
CA ASP A 182 -9.53 3.79 2.23
C ASP A 182 -8.45 4.58 1.49
N ILE A 183 -8.20 5.79 1.98
CA ILE A 183 -7.20 6.70 1.42
C ILE A 183 -6.13 6.95 2.46
N ASP A 184 -4.94 6.44 2.18
CA ASP A 184 -3.76 6.75 2.96
C ASP A 184 -3.12 8.07 2.48
N TYR A 185 -2.62 8.87 3.44
CA TYR A 185 -2.03 10.17 3.17
C TYR A 185 -0.68 10.31 3.84
N GLY A 186 0.34 10.68 3.05
CA GLY A 186 1.69 10.96 3.52
C GLY A 186 2.15 12.37 3.13
N PHE A 187 2.82 13.04 4.06
CA PHE A 187 3.52 14.31 3.83
C PHE A 187 4.95 14.20 4.33
N ARG A 188 5.91 14.58 3.49
CA ARG A 188 7.33 14.69 3.83
C ARG A 188 7.96 15.90 3.16
N GLU A 189 9.03 16.38 3.72
CA GLU A 189 9.80 17.49 3.18
C GLU A 189 11.20 17.03 2.80
N ALA A 190 11.60 17.34 1.57
CA ALA A 190 12.97 17.15 1.09
C ALA A 190 13.76 18.44 1.35
N ARG A 191 14.85 18.37 2.10
CA ARG A 191 15.76 19.48 2.32
C ARG A 191 16.81 19.48 1.21
N THR A 192 16.65 20.37 0.24
CA THR A 192 17.59 20.52 -0.88
C THR A 192 18.47 21.76 -0.70
N ALA A 193 19.56 21.86 -1.46
CA ALA A 193 20.42 23.05 -1.47
C ALA A 193 19.66 24.35 -1.83
N SER A 194 18.58 24.23 -2.62
CA SER A 194 17.74 25.36 -3.06
C SER A 194 16.58 25.67 -2.10
N GLY A 195 16.49 24.96 -0.96
CA GLY A 195 15.41 25.10 0.01
C GLY A 195 14.62 23.82 0.23
N ARG A 196 13.41 23.93 0.82
CA ARG A 196 12.57 22.77 1.10
C ARG A 196 11.57 22.51 -0.02
N VAL A 197 11.43 21.26 -0.41
CA VAL A 197 10.41 20.79 -1.34
C VAL A 197 9.44 19.89 -0.58
N GLY A 198 8.16 20.27 -0.52
CA GLY A 198 7.12 19.47 0.10
C GLY A 198 6.60 18.40 -0.84
N VAL A 199 6.51 17.17 -0.35
CA VAL A 199 5.97 16.01 -1.07
C VAL A 199 4.69 15.56 -0.37
N LYS A 200 3.58 15.49 -1.11
CA LYS A 200 2.29 14.99 -0.65
C LYS A 200 1.90 13.78 -1.49
N VAL A 201 1.50 12.70 -0.84
CA VAL A 201 1.10 11.46 -1.48
C VAL A 201 -0.28 11.04 -0.97
N TRP A 202 -1.16 10.64 -1.87
CA TRP A 202 -2.46 10.05 -1.60
C TRP A 202 -2.53 8.71 -2.31
N ILE A 203 -2.87 7.65 -1.58
CA ILE A 203 -3.01 6.30 -2.13
C ILE A 203 -4.41 5.81 -1.82
N TYR A 204 -5.12 5.39 -2.85
CA TYR A 204 -6.41 4.74 -2.72
C TYR A 204 -6.23 3.23 -2.80
N ARG A 205 -6.57 2.54 -1.72
CA ARG A 205 -6.45 1.07 -1.60
C ARG A 205 -7.73 0.34 -1.98
N GLY A 206 -8.88 1.00 -1.83
CA GLY A 206 -10.20 0.43 -2.10
C GLY A 206 -11.26 1.03 -1.20
N ASP A 207 -12.47 0.49 -1.28
CA ASP A 207 -13.57 0.89 -0.41
C ASP A 207 -13.69 -0.09 0.77
N ILE A 208 -13.81 0.45 1.98
CA ILE A 208 -14.14 -0.32 3.19
C ILE A 208 -15.65 -0.31 3.35
N LEU A 209 -16.27 -1.46 3.10
CA LEU A 209 -17.69 -1.65 3.33
C LEU A 209 -17.87 -2.17 4.77
N PRO A 210 -18.64 -1.47 5.63
CA PRO A 210 -18.87 -1.89 7.01
C PRO A 210 -19.67 -3.19 7.10
N TYR A 211 -20.38 -3.53 6.02
CA TYR A 211 -21.19 -4.73 5.89
C TYR A 211 -20.68 -5.59 4.74
N LYS A 212 -20.06 -6.72 5.07
CA LYS A 212 -19.90 -7.80 4.08
C LYS A 212 -21.27 -8.46 3.93
N PRO A 213 -21.89 -8.45 2.76
CA PRO A 213 -23.14 -9.15 2.58
C PRO A 213 -22.96 -10.62 2.97
N VAL A 214 -23.78 -11.10 3.91
CA VAL A 214 -23.76 -12.49 4.39
C VAL A 214 -23.95 -13.49 3.24
N ILE A 215 -24.48 -13.01 2.13
CA ILE A 215 -24.67 -13.73 0.89
C ILE A 215 -23.35 -14.30 0.35
N ASP A 216 -22.26 -13.53 0.40
CA ASP A 216 -20.96 -13.96 -0.14
C ASP A 216 -20.34 -15.09 0.68
N GLU A 217 -20.53 -15.09 2.00
CA GLU A 217 -20.03 -16.17 2.86
C GLU A 217 -20.86 -17.45 2.72
N LYS A 218 -22.18 -17.34 2.48
CA LYS A 218 -23.03 -18.50 2.18
C LYS A 218 -22.75 -19.08 0.82
N ILE A 219 -22.62 -18.23 -0.21
CA ILE A 219 -22.30 -18.67 -1.57
C ILE A 219 -20.90 -19.32 -1.60
N VAL A 220 -19.92 -18.73 -0.90
CA VAL A 220 -18.58 -19.31 -0.77
C VAL A 220 -18.62 -20.63 0.01
N ARG A 221 -19.40 -20.73 1.09
CA ARG A 221 -19.58 -21.99 1.84
C ARG A 221 -20.30 -23.05 1.02
N GLU A 222 -21.33 -22.68 0.29
CA GLU A 222 -22.07 -23.61 -0.59
C GLU A 222 -21.20 -24.06 -1.77
N ALA A 223 -20.43 -23.13 -2.36
CA ALA A 223 -19.47 -23.47 -3.42
C ALA A 223 -18.33 -24.35 -2.91
N THR A 224 -17.78 -24.09 -1.71
CA THR A 224 -16.73 -24.94 -1.11
C THR A 224 -17.27 -26.27 -0.61
N SER A 225 -18.52 -26.34 -0.17
CA SER A 225 -19.17 -27.61 0.19
C SER A 225 -19.51 -28.45 -1.06
N ALA A 226 -19.89 -27.79 -2.17
CA ALA A 226 -20.13 -28.45 -3.46
C ALA A 226 -18.83 -28.99 -4.10
N LEU A 227 -17.69 -28.32 -3.85
CA LEU A 227 -16.37 -28.78 -4.31
C LEU A 227 -15.69 -29.77 -3.35
N GLY A 228 -16.33 -30.14 -2.23
CA GLY A 228 -15.81 -31.13 -1.28
C GLY A 228 -14.59 -30.65 -0.47
N GLU A 229 -14.19 -29.39 -0.59
CA GLU A 229 -13.16 -28.80 0.21
C GLU A 229 -13.73 -28.25 1.52
N THR A 230 -13.75 -29.06 2.56
CA THR A 230 -13.96 -28.58 3.93
C THR A 230 -12.73 -27.78 4.33
N LEU A 231 -12.87 -26.44 4.42
CA LEU A 231 -11.87 -25.58 5.04
C LEU A 231 -11.60 -26.09 6.46
N GLY A 232 -10.39 -26.65 6.65
CA GLY A 232 -10.00 -27.36 7.83
C GLY A 232 -10.06 -26.52 9.09
N VAL A 233 -10.86 -27.00 10.01
CA VAL A 233 -10.66 -26.73 11.44
C VAL A 233 -9.41 -27.52 11.84
N PRO A 234 -8.35 -26.92 12.44
CA PRO A 234 -7.18 -27.65 12.86
C PRO A 234 -7.57 -28.60 14.01
N GLY A 235 -7.66 -29.89 13.74
CA GLY A 235 -7.93 -30.90 14.77
C GLY A 235 -8.64 -32.18 14.32
N ALA A 236 -9.24 -32.27 13.15
CA ALA A 236 -9.89 -33.50 12.70
C ALA A 236 -8.95 -34.40 11.89
N ARG A 237 -8.51 -35.52 12.47
CA ARG A 237 -7.78 -36.60 11.77
C ARG A 237 -8.69 -37.21 10.69
N LYS A 238 -8.33 -37.03 9.42
CA LYS A 238 -8.98 -37.72 8.30
C LYS A 238 -8.68 -39.22 8.37
N VAL A 239 -9.70 -40.05 8.60
CA VAL A 239 -9.63 -41.49 8.33
C VAL A 239 -9.86 -41.67 6.84
N VAL A 240 -8.80 -41.93 6.09
CA VAL A 240 -8.86 -42.18 4.65
C VAL A 240 -9.18 -43.65 4.45
N SER A 241 -10.41 -43.99 4.05
CA SER A 241 -10.75 -45.33 3.60
C SER A 241 -10.34 -45.51 2.10
N SER A 242 -9.76 -46.65 1.77
CA SER A 242 -9.21 -46.95 0.44
C SER A 242 -10.25 -46.92 -0.70
N SER A 243 -11.55 -46.95 -0.38
CA SER A 243 -12.65 -46.84 -1.35
C SER A 243 -12.93 -45.42 -1.85
N GLY A 244 -12.53 -44.40 -1.07
CA GLY A 244 -12.69 -42.99 -1.45
C GLY A 244 -11.70 -42.50 -2.51
N ARG A 245 -10.54 -43.16 -2.60
CA ARG A 245 -9.49 -42.76 -3.54
C ARG A 245 -9.80 -43.13 -4.98
N ARG A 246 -10.43 -44.30 -5.21
CA ARG A 246 -10.87 -44.71 -6.56
C ARG A 246 -12.02 -43.87 -7.12
N LYS A 247 -12.98 -43.47 -6.27
CA LYS A 247 -14.05 -42.57 -6.69
C LYS A 247 -13.58 -41.14 -6.98
N ALA A 248 -12.53 -40.69 -6.31
CA ALA A 248 -11.93 -39.37 -6.56
C ALA A 248 -11.10 -39.35 -7.86
N GLU A 249 -10.44 -40.48 -8.21
CA GLU A 249 -9.72 -40.60 -9.49
C GLU A 249 -10.68 -40.71 -10.68
N GLU A 250 -11.77 -41.46 -10.57
CA GLU A 250 -12.83 -41.52 -11.61
C GLU A 250 -13.55 -40.16 -11.78
N ALA A 251 -13.76 -39.39 -10.70
CA ALA A 251 -14.34 -38.05 -10.79
C ALA A 251 -13.37 -37.02 -11.39
N LEU A 252 -12.06 -37.17 -11.21
CA LEU A 252 -11.03 -36.35 -11.83
C LEU A 252 -10.85 -36.67 -13.32
N GLU A 253 -10.98 -37.94 -13.74
CA GLU A 253 -10.98 -38.31 -15.15
C GLU A 253 -12.26 -37.87 -15.86
N ALA A 254 -13.42 -37.93 -15.21
CA ALA A 254 -14.67 -37.41 -15.76
C ALA A 254 -14.74 -35.87 -15.84
N ALA A 255 -13.93 -35.13 -15.03
CA ALA A 255 -13.83 -33.68 -15.07
C ALA A 255 -12.80 -33.15 -16.10
N GLN A 256 -12.03 -34.04 -16.74
CA GLN A 256 -11.11 -33.69 -17.83
C GLN A 256 -11.77 -33.83 -19.22
N VAL A 257 -13.06 -33.62 -19.31
CA VAL A 257 -13.69 -33.36 -20.62
C VAL A 257 -13.27 -31.94 -21.02
N PRO A 258 -12.53 -31.74 -22.12
CA PRO A 258 -12.09 -30.42 -22.53
C PRO A 258 -13.31 -29.56 -22.81
N LEU A 259 -13.40 -28.44 -22.13
CA LEU A 259 -14.32 -27.32 -22.39
C LEU A 259 -13.90 -26.58 -23.67
N VAL A 260 -13.49 -27.29 -24.69
CA VAL A 260 -13.41 -26.78 -26.05
C VAL A 260 -14.76 -27.13 -26.67
N LYS A 261 -15.71 -26.22 -26.61
CA LYS A 261 -16.80 -26.23 -27.57
C LYS A 261 -16.14 -26.24 -28.95
N GLU A 262 -16.44 -27.25 -29.76
CA GLU A 262 -16.05 -27.23 -31.15
C GLU A 262 -16.44 -25.89 -31.73
N ALA A 263 -15.46 -25.13 -32.24
CA ALA A 263 -15.71 -23.84 -32.85
C ALA A 263 -16.69 -24.09 -34.01
N ASP A 264 -17.72 -23.27 -34.05
CA ASP A 264 -18.71 -23.37 -35.14
C ASP A 264 -17.97 -23.27 -36.48
N PRO A 265 -18.18 -24.22 -37.42
CA PRO A 265 -17.42 -24.25 -38.67
C PRO A 265 -17.63 -23.01 -39.56
N GLU A 266 -18.63 -22.20 -39.25
CA GLU A 266 -18.82 -20.89 -39.88
C GLU A 266 -17.86 -19.84 -39.36
N LEU A 267 -17.45 -19.92 -38.08
CA LEU A 267 -16.54 -18.97 -37.43
C LEU A 267 -15.09 -19.22 -37.88
N GLU A 268 -14.71 -20.50 -38.14
CA GLU A 268 -13.40 -20.82 -38.74
C GLU A 268 -13.28 -20.28 -40.16
N LYS A 269 -14.33 -20.39 -40.97
CA LYS A 269 -14.33 -19.83 -42.35
C LYS A 269 -14.19 -18.30 -42.34
N LEU A 270 -14.83 -17.60 -41.41
CA LEU A 270 -14.72 -16.14 -41.32
C LEU A 270 -13.32 -15.71 -40.87
N LEU A 271 -12.66 -16.47 -39.99
CA LEU A 271 -11.28 -16.19 -39.57
C LEU A 271 -10.30 -16.44 -40.72
N ASP A 272 -10.48 -17.49 -41.51
CA ASP A 272 -9.66 -17.77 -42.69
C ASP A 272 -9.83 -16.69 -43.78
N GLU A 273 -11.05 -16.16 -43.98
CA GLU A 273 -11.30 -15.06 -44.89
C GLU A 273 -10.66 -13.73 -44.40
N GLU A 274 -10.68 -13.45 -43.10
CA GLU A 274 -10.01 -12.27 -42.52
C GLU A 274 -8.47 -12.39 -42.67
N GLU A 275 -7.89 -13.57 -42.45
CA GLU A 275 -6.46 -13.79 -42.67
C GLU A 275 -6.06 -13.65 -44.15
N GLU A 276 -6.86 -14.12 -45.07
CA GLU A 276 -6.62 -13.94 -46.52
C GLU A 276 -6.71 -12.46 -46.94
N ILE A 277 -7.66 -11.70 -46.39
CA ILE A 277 -7.79 -10.26 -46.64
C ILE A 277 -6.56 -9.52 -46.03
N ALA A 278 -6.14 -9.90 -44.83
CA ALA A 278 -4.97 -9.31 -44.18
C ALA A 278 -3.66 -9.57 -44.98
N ARG A 279 -3.50 -10.78 -45.56
CA ARG A 279 -2.36 -11.10 -46.41
C ARG A 279 -2.38 -10.30 -47.73
N ARG A 280 -3.54 -10.14 -48.38
CA ARG A 280 -3.69 -9.33 -49.59
C ARG A 280 -3.45 -7.84 -49.39
N THR A 281 -3.78 -7.32 -48.19
CA THR A 281 -3.51 -5.91 -47.82
C THR A 281 -2.06 -5.66 -47.46
N HIS A 282 -1.33 -6.67 -46.95
CA HIS A 282 0.08 -6.57 -46.61
C HIS A 282 1.01 -6.59 -47.84
N ASP A 283 0.63 -7.32 -48.87
CA ASP A 283 1.43 -7.43 -50.11
C ASP A 283 1.19 -6.24 -51.09
N GLY A 284 0.26 -5.33 -50.79
CA GLY A 284 -0.08 -4.14 -51.59
C GLY A 284 0.64 -2.85 -51.24
N HIS A 285 1.47 -2.81 -50.20
CA HIS A 285 2.19 -1.59 -49.82
C HIS A 285 3.69 -1.68 -50.22
N GLU A 286 3.97 -1.56 -51.53
CA GLU A 286 5.28 -1.08 -52.00
C GLU A 286 5.36 0.43 -51.71
N THR A 287 6.31 0.80 -50.85
CA THR A 287 6.65 2.22 -50.57
C THR A 287 7.30 2.84 -51.78
N PRO A 288 6.85 3.99 -52.31
CA PRO A 288 7.52 4.69 -53.37
C PRO A 288 8.85 5.25 -52.87
N HIS A 289 9.98 4.83 -53.49
CA HIS A 289 11.27 5.42 -53.31
C HIS A 289 11.29 6.84 -53.88
N PHE A 290 11.35 7.83 -52.99
CA PHE A 290 11.70 9.20 -53.40
C PHE A 290 13.18 9.28 -53.71
N ARG A 291 13.51 9.42 -54.99
CA ARG A 291 14.86 9.74 -55.50
C ARG A 291 15.05 11.25 -55.31
N ALA A 292 15.97 11.67 -54.47
CA ALA A 292 16.49 13.03 -54.49
C ALA A 292 17.24 13.25 -55.77
N GLN A 293 16.86 14.27 -56.56
CA GLN A 293 17.68 14.85 -57.64
C GLN A 293 18.09 16.25 -57.18
N ASP A 294 19.41 16.43 -57.19
CA ASP A 294 20.22 17.66 -57.30
C ASP A 294 19.81 18.92 -56.55
#